data_8a2fd01d2f207e65188ff4cf1c1e00e0
#
_entry.id   8a2fd01d2f207e65188ff4cf1c1e00e0
#
_cell.length_a   1.000
_cell.length_b   1.000
_cell.length_c   1.000
_cell.angle_alpha   90.00
_cell.angle_beta   90.00
_cell.angle_gamma   90.00
#
_symmetry.space_group_name_H-M   'P 1'
#
loop_
_entity.id
_entity.type
_entity.pdbx_description
1 polymer ?
#
loop_
_entity_poly.entity_id
_entity_poly.type
_entity_poly.pdbx_seq_one_letter_code
_entity_poly.pdbx_strand_id
1 'polypeptide(L)'
;THPPLSGEIHDDCVWGRGAIDMKGFLAMVLSAIRARQRRGELPSRPIRFIMFADEEGSGTLGSTWLGANHPEAFDGVTEAISEVGGYSVTVEDAQGKPHRAYLLQTAEKGIAWIRLTAHGRAGHGSVPNDENPIARLAEALSRLAAHKWPREFIPSVRTLLDRLSEITGVAYSDEDIDELLDHLGGAQGFVRGTL
;
A
#
# COMPACT_ATOMS: atom_id res chain seq x y z
N THR A 1 25.51 -10.86 5.12
CA THR A 1 24.33 -11.02 4.24
C THR A 1 23.75 -12.41 4.47
N HIS A 2 22.44 -12.49 4.70
CA HIS A 2 21.74 -13.76 4.92
C HIS A 2 21.24 -14.31 3.56
N PRO A 3 21.32 -15.63 3.34
CA PRO A 3 20.79 -16.22 2.11
C PRO A 3 19.28 -15.98 2.00
N PRO A 4 18.77 -15.59 0.80
CA PRO A 4 17.39 -15.14 0.66
C PRO A 4 16.33 -16.25 0.88
N LEU A 5 16.74 -17.51 0.85
CA LEU A 5 15.84 -18.65 1.02
C LEU A 5 16.10 -19.45 2.29
N SER A 6 16.98 -18.98 3.19
CA SER A 6 17.37 -19.73 4.39
C SER A 6 16.30 -19.74 5.49
N GLY A 7 15.58 -18.63 5.66
CA GLY A 7 14.67 -18.48 6.79
C GLY A 7 15.38 -18.43 8.15
N GLU A 8 16.64 -18.02 8.17
CA GLU A 8 17.44 -17.91 9.38
C GLU A 8 16.83 -16.93 10.38
N ILE A 9 17.02 -17.23 11.68
CA ILE A 9 16.62 -16.32 12.76
C ILE A 9 17.89 -15.68 13.33
N HIS A 10 18.00 -14.36 13.19
CA HIS A 10 19.05 -13.54 13.75
C HIS A 10 18.46 -12.30 14.42
N ASP A 11 18.92 -11.96 15.61
CA ASP A 11 18.48 -10.78 16.37
C ASP A 11 16.94 -10.72 16.48
N ASP A 12 16.31 -11.85 16.79
CA ASP A 12 14.86 -12.06 16.88
C ASP A 12 14.08 -11.73 15.59
N CYS A 13 14.77 -11.62 14.46
CA CYS A 13 14.20 -11.39 13.15
C CYS A 13 14.35 -12.62 12.25
N VAL A 14 13.29 -12.92 11.47
CA VAL A 14 13.35 -13.93 10.40
C VAL A 14 13.88 -13.28 9.13
N TRP A 15 15.01 -13.79 8.63
CA TRP A 15 15.63 -13.31 7.41
C TRP A 15 15.28 -14.21 6.22
N GLY A 16 14.76 -13.61 5.16
CA GLY A 16 14.42 -14.35 3.95
C GLY A 16 13.54 -13.60 2.98
N ARG A 17 13.43 -14.12 1.76
CA ARG A 17 12.55 -13.61 0.73
C ARG A 17 11.09 -13.73 1.18
N GLY A 18 10.36 -12.61 1.15
CA GLY A 18 8.97 -12.55 1.58
C GLY A 18 8.79 -12.61 3.12
N ALA A 19 9.85 -12.46 3.92
CA ALA A 19 9.73 -12.44 5.37
C ALA A 19 8.88 -11.26 5.87
N ILE A 20 9.02 -10.09 5.25
CA ILE A 20 8.19 -8.91 5.50
C ILE A 20 6.94 -8.97 4.62
N ASP A 21 7.12 -9.09 3.33
CA ASP A 21 6.07 -9.04 2.31
C ASP A 21 5.95 -10.38 1.60
N MET A 22 4.97 -11.23 1.99
CA MET A 22 4.20 -11.09 3.24
C MET A 22 3.94 -12.45 3.89
N LYS A 23 4.95 -13.34 3.92
CA LYS A 23 4.81 -14.68 4.55
C LYS A 23 4.40 -14.64 6.02
N GLY A 24 4.77 -13.54 6.73
CA GLY A 24 4.33 -13.31 8.10
C GLY A 24 2.79 -13.25 8.21
N PHE A 25 2.16 -12.48 7.32
CA PHE A 25 0.69 -12.39 7.27
C PHE A 25 0.05 -13.73 6.88
N LEU A 26 0.60 -14.44 5.89
CA LEU A 26 0.11 -15.77 5.52
C LEU A 26 0.18 -16.75 6.69
N ALA A 27 1.26 -16.72 7.47
CA ALA A 27 1.41 -17.54 8.66
C ALA A 27 0.37 -17.19 9.75
N MET A 28 0.09 -15.91 9.95
CA MET A 28 -0.94 -15.44 10.89
C MET A 28 -2.33 -15.94 10.50
N VAL A 29 -2.72 -15.81 9.24
CA VAL A 29 -4.03 -16.27 8.72
C VAL A 29 -4.18 -17.78 8.89
N LEU A 30 -3.16 -18.55 8.47
CA LEU A 30 -3.17 -20.01 8.63
C LEU A 30 -3.24 -20.41 10.10
N SER A 31 -2.53 -19.72 10.98
CA SER A 31 -2.57 -20.00 12.42
C SER A 31 -3.94 -19.71 13.03
N ALA A 32 -4.58 -18.60 12.61
CA ALA A 32 -5.92 -18.26 13.05
C ALA A 32 -6.95 -19.31 12.61
N ILE A 33 -6.90 -19.76 11.35
CA ILE A 33 -7.78 -20.80 10.82
C ILE A 33 -7.58 -22.11 11.60
N ARG A 34 -6.33 -22.54 11.80
CA ARG A 34 -6.00 -23.75 12.56
C ARG A 34 -6.44 -23.67 14.02
N ALA A 35 -6.28 -22.52 14.66
CA ALA A 35 -6.72 -22.31 16.03
C ALA A 35 -8.24 -22.47 16.17
N ARG A 36 -9.02 -21.91 15.26
CA ARG A 36 -10.49 -22.06 15.22
C ARG A 36 -10.88 -23.51 14.99
N GLN A 37 -10.26 -24.17 14.02
CA GLN A 37 -10.52 -25.59 13.74
C GLN A 37 -10.27 -26.48 14.97
N ARG A 38 -9.17 -26.25 15.70
CA ARG A 38 -8.85 -27.00 16.93
C ARG A 38 -9.88 -26.80 18.04
N ARG A 39 -10.57 -25.66 18.08
CA ARG A 39 -11.65 -25.36 19.01
C ARG A 39 -13.00 -25.86 18.52
N GLY A 40 -13.09 -26.50 17.36
CA GLY A 40 -14.35 -26.89 16.74
C GLY A 40 -15.20 -25.72 16.26
N GLU A 41 -14.64 -24.55 16.13
CA GLU A 41 -15.33 -23.34 15.66
C GLU A 41 -15.40 -23.35 14.13
N LEU A 42 -16.58 -23.56 13.59
CA LEU A 42 -16.81 -23.42 12.16
C LEU A 42 -17.11 -21.96 11.82
N PRO A 43 -16.62 -21.45 10.68
CA PRO A 43 -17.01 -20.15 10.20
C PRO A 43 -18.50 -20.15 9.81
N SER A 44 -19.17 -19.00 9.96
CA SER A 44 -20.59 -18.83 9.58
C SER A 44 -20.83 -18.98 8.08
N ARG A 45 -19.78 -18.85 7.28
CA ARG A 45 -19.77 -19.04 5.81
C ARG A 45 -18.44 -19.64 5.39
N PRO A 46 -18.37 -20.30 4.22
CA PRO A 46 -17.13 -20.86 3.71
C PRO A 46 -16.04 -19.79 3.56
N ILE A 47 -14.81 -20.16 3.89
CA ILE A 47 -13.63 -19.31 3.68
C ILE A 47 -12.77 -20.00 2.61
N ARG A 48 -12.43 -19.27 1.58
CA ARG A 48 -11.49 -19.67 0.55
C ARG A 48 -10.19 -18.91 0.74
N PHE A 49 -9.10 -19.62 0.89
CA PHE A 49 -7.78 -19.05 1.08
C PHE A 49 -6.94 -19.33 -0.17
N ILE A 50 -6.50 -18.29 -0.86
CA ILE A 50 -5.72 -18.39 -2.10
C ILE A 50 -4.42 -17.63 -1.91
N MET A 51 -3.30 -18.29 -2.15
CA MET A 51 -1.97 -17.68 -2.19
C MET A 51 -1.56 -17.53 -3.65
N PHE A 52 -1.46 -16.30 -4.10
CA PHE A 52 -1.04 -16.01 -5.46
C PHE A 52 0.49 -16.01 -5.59
N ALA A 53 0.99 -16.47 -6.72
CA ALA A 53 2.35 -16.23 -7.16
C ALA A 53 2.42 -14.93 -7.95
N ASP A 54 3.64 -14.39 -8.16
CA ASP A 54 3.91 -13.27 -9.07
C ASP A 54 3.16 -11.98 -8.73
N GLU A 55 2.81 -11.76 -7.45
CA GLU A 55 2.10 -10.55 -7.04
C GLU A 55 2.94 -9.30 -7.36
N GLU A 56 4.20 -9.28 -6.95
CA GLU A 56 5.16 -8.19 -7.15
C GLU A 56 5.53 -7.94 -8.62
N GLY A 57 5.30 -8.92 -9.47
CA GLY A 57 5.63 -8.89 -10.89
C GLY A 57 4.46 -8.59 -11.82
N SER A 58 3.35 -8.04 -11.32
CA SER A 58 2.09 -7.73 -12.04
C SER A 58 0.97 -8.77 -11.93
N GLY A 59 1.18 -9.87 -11.21
CA GLY A 59 0.18 -10.91 -10.99
C GLY A 59 -0.20 -11.72 -12.24
N THR A 60 0.55 -11.59 -13.34
CA THR A 60 0.22 -12.24 -14.62
C THR A 60 0.18 -13.75 -14.51
N LEU A 61 1.13 -14.34 -13.74
CA LEU A 61 1.22 -15.79 -13.51
C LEU A 61 0.41 -16.27 -12.30
N GLY A 62 -0.14 -15.36 -11.54
CA GLY A 62 -0.91 -15.63 -10.31
C GLY A 62 -2.37 -15.24 -10.45
N SER A 63 -2.75 -14.10 -9.91
CA SER A 63 -4.14 -13.65 -9.81
C SER A 63 -4.81 -13.49 -11.18
N THR A 64 -4.14 -12.87 -12.14
CA THR A 64 -4.65 -12.67 -13.49
C THR A 64 -4.85 -14.01 -14.20
N TRP A 65 -3.86 -14.91 -14.09
CA TRP A 65 -3.96 -16.25 -14.70
C TRP A 65 -5.10 -17.06 -14.09
N LEU A 66 -5.21 -17.06 -12.76
CA LEU A 66 -6.26 -17.80 -12.06
C LEU A 66 -7.65 -17.28 -12.45
N GLY A 67 -7.83 -15.96 -12.47
CA GLY A 67 -9.11 -15.36 -12.88
C GLY A 67 -9.50 -15.66 -14.31
N ALA A 68 -8.53 -15.77 -15.23
CA ALA A 68 -8.78 -16.06 -16.63
C ALA A 68 -9.03 -17.55 -16.92
N ASN A 69 -8.34 -18.46 -16.22
CA ASN A 69 -8.35 -19.90 -16.52
C ASN A 69 -9.19 -20.72 -15.54
N HIS A 70 -9.41 -20.22 -14.34
CA HIS A 70 -10.16 -20.89 -13.27
C HIS A 70 -11.09 -19.91 -12.54
N PRO A 71 -12.02 -19.24 -13.26
CA PRO A 71 -12.96 -18.28 -12.62
C PRO A 71 -13.82 -18.95 -11.56
N GLU A 72 -14.08 -20.25 -11.66
CA GLU A 72 -14.80 -21.07 -10.66
C GLU A 72 -14.12 -21.03 -9.28
N ALA A 73 -12.83 -20.68 -9.23
CA ALA A 73 -12.14 -20.46 -7.96
C ALA A 73 -12.75 -19.32 -7.15
N PHE A 74 -13.52 -18.45 -7.77
CA PHE A 74 -14.16 -17.28 -7.12
C PHE A 74 -15.67 -17.43 -7.00
N ASP A 75 -16.26 -18.56 -7.41
CA ASP A 75 -17.70 -18.78 -7.36
C ASP A 75 -18.23 -18.66 -5.94
N GLY A 76 -19.28 -17.86 -5.76
CA GLY A 76 -19.93 -17.62 -4.48
C GLY A 76 -19.14 -16.73 -3.52
N VAL A 77 -18.01 -16.19 -3.91
CA VAL A 77 -17.25 -15.21 -3.13
C VAL A 77 -17.95 -13.85 -3.23
N THR A 78 -18.32 -13.30 -2.08
CA THR A 78 -19.00 -11.99 -1.98
C THR A 78 -18.15 -10.92 -1.33
N GLU A 79 -17.07 -11.33 -0.65
CA GLU A 79 -16.15 -10.43 0.04
C GLU A 79 -14.73 -11.00 -0.07
N ALA A 80 -13.75 -10.11 -0.12
CA ALA A 80 -12.34 -10.47 -0.14
C ALA A 80 -11.57 -9.65 0.91
N ILE A 81 -10.54 -10.27 1.48
CA ILE A 81 -9.55 -9.62 2.33
C ILE A 81 -8.21 -9.79 1.65
N SER A 82 -7.55 -8.69 1.39
CA SER A 82 -6.21 -8.64 0.78
C SER A 82 -5.13 -8.38 1.84
N GLU A 83 -3.91 -8.19 1.39
CA GLU A 83 -2.73 -8.01 2.24
C GLU A 83 -2.67 -6.67 2.95
N VAL A 84 -3.29 -5.63 2.40
CA VAL A 84 -3.16 -4.27 2.91
C VAL A 84 -4.20 -3.98 3.98
N GLY A 85 -3.72 -3.41 5.07
CA GLY A 85 -4.55 -3.02 6.21
C GLY A 85 -4.07 -3.63 7.52
N GLY A 86 -4.85 -3.42 8.59
CA GLY A 86 -4.53 -3.94 9.91
C GLY A 86 -3.37 -3.21 10.61
N TYR A 87 -2.81 -2.17 10.02
CA TYR A 87 -1.82 -1.32 10.69
C TYR A 87 -2.49 -0.56 11.83
N SER A 88 -1.75 -0.38 12.90
CA SER A 88 -2.16 0.52 13.98
C SER A 88 -1.26 1.74 14.01
N VAL A 89 -1.87 2.89 14.22
CA VAL A 89 -1.19 4.16 14.47
C VAL A 89 -1.64 4.69 15.83
N THR A 90 -0.76 5.42 16.49
CA THR A 90 -1.12 6.14 17.71
C THR A 90 -1.43 7.58 17.35
N VAL A 91 -2.60 8.05 17.76
CA VAL A 91 -3.07 9.42 17.57
C VAL A 91 -3.41 9.98 18.94
N GLU A 92 -2.96 11.18 19.24
CA GLU A 92 -3.27 11.86 20.50
C GLU A 92 -4.56 12.67 20.36
N ASP A 93 -5.39 12.63 21.41
CA ASP A 93 -6.56 13.50 21.48
C ASP A 93 -6.20 14.93 21.92
N ALA A 94 -7.20 15.81 21.96
CA ALA A 94 -7.02 17.20 22.35
C ALA A 94 -6.45 17.39 23.78
N GLN A 95 -6.45 16.33 24.59
CA GLN A 95 -5.89 16.32 25.95
C GLN A 95 -4.51 15.65 26.01
N GLY A 96 -3.93 15.26 24.86
CA GLY A 96 -2.65 14.56 24.77
C GLY A 96 -2.71 13.08 25.17
N LYS A 97 -3.92 12.49 25.28
CA LYS A 97 -4.08 11.09 25.59
C LYS A 97 -3.92 10.25 24.30
N PRO A 98 -3.05 9.22 24.32
CA PRO A 98 -2.86 8.39 23.13
C PRO A 98 -4.03 7.42 22.89
N HIS A 99 -4.48 7.34 21.65
CA HIS A 99 -5.44 6.38 21.14
C HIS A 99 -4.80 5.52 20.05
N ARG A 100 -5.01 4.21 20.13
CA ARG A 100 -4.56 3.30 19.08
C ARG A 100 -5.67 3.14 18.04
N ALA A 101 -5.45 3.67 16.85
CA ALA A 101 -6.34 3.50 15.71
C ALA A 101 -5.86 2.33 14.84
N TYR A 102 -6.77 1.43 14.48
CA TYR A 102 -6.54 0.36 13.50
C TYR A 102 -7.09 0.80 12.16
N LEU A 103 -6.24 0.77 11.15
CA LEU A 103 -6.58 1.26 9.82
C LEU A 103 -7.14 0.11 8.97
N LEU A 104 -8.34 0.32 8.42
CA LEU A 104 -8.99 -0.58 7.49
C LEU A 104 -8.96 0.06 6.10
N GLN A 105 -8.25 -0.56 5.18
CA GLN A 105 -8.24 -0.12 3.78
C GLN A 105 -9.53 -0.59 3.11
N THR A 106 -10.28 0.34 2.55
CA THR A 106 -11.57 0.06 1.88
C THR A 106 -11.57 0.53 0.42
N ALA A 107 -10.49 1.11 -0.04
CA ALA A 107 -10.26 1.52 -1.43
C ALA A 107 -8.77 1.56 -1.73
N GLU A 108 -8.42 1.47 -3.00
CA GLU A 108 -7.05 1.53 -3.50
C GLU A 108 -6.92 2.57 -4.61
N LYS A 109 -5.75 3.19 -4.69
CA LYS A 109 -5.40 4.05 -5.83
C LYS A 109 -5.02 3.18 -7.02
N GLY A 110 -5.44 3.59 -8.20
CA GLY A 110 -4.99 2.97 -9.44
C GLY A 110 -3.49 3.18 -9.67
N ILE A 111 -2.82 2.16 -10.18
CA ILE A 111 -1.40 2.22 -10.57
C ILE A 111 -1.31 2.58 -12.05
N ALA A 112 -0.44 3.53 -12.39
CA ALA A 112 -0.11 3.88 -13.77
C ALA A 112 1.40 3.79 -13.99
N TRP A 113 1.85 2.73 -14.60
CA TRP A 113 3.24 2.60 -15.06
C TRP A 113 3.44 3.41 -16.33
N ILE A 114 4.28 4.44 -16.28
CA ILE A 114 4.52 5.36 -17.40
C ILE A 114 5.97 5.25 -17.84
N ARG A 115 6.16 5.13 -19.16
CA ARG A 115 7.48 5.24 -19.77
C ARG A 115 7.63 6.60 -20.43
N LEU A 116 8.58 7.40 -19.96
CA LEU A 116 8.96 8.66 -20.61
C LEU A 116 10.13 8.41 -21.57
N THR A 117 9.98 8.83 -22.80
CA THR A 117 11.03 8.71 -23.83
C THR A 117 11.30 10.07 -24.44
N ALA A 118 12.54 10.50 -24.38
CA ALA A 118 12.99 11.70 -25.07
C ALA A 118 13.82 11.32 -26.29
N HIS A 119 13.54 11.97 -27.42
CA HIS A 119 14.29 11.82 -28.66
C HIS A 119 15.17 13.06 -28.88
N GLY A 120 16.36 12.83 -29.41
CA GLY A 120 17.29 13.91 -29.72
C GLY A 120 18.37 13.45 -30.71
N ARG A 121 19.12 14.37 -31.25
CA ARG A 121 20.20 14.10 -32.19
C ARG A 121 21.43 13.59 -31.44
N ALA A 122 22.03 12.52 -31.93
CA ALA A 122 23.31 12.05 -31.43
C ALA A 122 24.42 13.08 -31.80
N GLY A 123 25.41 13.23 -30.90
CA GLY A 123 26.52 14.15 -31.07
C GLY A 123 27.77 13.66 -30.33
N HIS A 124 28.90 14.28 -30.66
CA HIS A 124 30.15 14.03 -29.94
C HIS A 124 30.16 14.76 -28.59
N GLY A 125 30.67 14.15 -27.54
CA GLY A 125 30.61 14.71 -26.19
C GLY A 125 31.36 16.02 -25.98
N SER A 126 32.30 16.38 -26.86
CA SER A 126 33.01 17.67 -26.83
C SER A 126 32.30 18.81 -27.59
N VAL A 127 31.19 18.52 -28.25
CA VAL A 127 30.45 19.50 -29.04
C VAL A 127 29.13 19.80 -28.35
N PRO A 128 28.80 21.07 -28.06
CA PRO A 128 27.50 21.43 -27.51
C PRO A 128 26.34 20.87 -28.34
N ASN A 129 25.35 20.32 -27.70
CA ASN A 129 24.17 19.72 -28.32
C ASN A 129 22.90 20.24 -27.64
N ASP A 130 22.26 21.23 -28.27
CA ASP A 130 21.03 21.84 -27.79
C ASP A 130 19.81 20.88 -27.87
N GLU A 131 19.94 19.79 -28.63
CA GLU A 131 18.92 18.76 -28.77
C GLU A 131 19.22 17.53 -27.90
N ASN A 132 19.94 17.73 -26.81
CA ASN A 132 20.31 16.63 -25.89
C ASN A 132 19.05 16.01 -25.25
N PRO A 133 18.73 14.73 -25.55
CA PRO A 133 17.53 14.09 -25.03
C PRO A 133 17.59 13.85 -23.51
N ILE A 134 18.80 13.73 -22.94
CA ILE A 134 18.96 13.56 -21.48
C ILE A 134 18.53 14.85 -20.77
N ALA A 135 18.94 16.02 -21.27
CA ALA A 135 18.54 17.30 -20.69
C ALA A 135 17.02 17.51 -20.78
N ARG A 136 16.41 17.20 -21.93
CA ARG A 136 14.96 17.26 -22.12
C ARG A 136 14.20 16.33 -21.17
N LEU A 137 14.71 15.10 -20.99
CA LEU A 137 14.10 14.14 -20.07
C LEU A 137 14.22 14.61 -18.62
N ALA A 138 15.38 15.11 -18.21
CA ALA A 138 15.60 15.66 -16.87
C ALA A 138 14.66 16.85 -16.57
N GLU A 139 14.47 17.75 -17.54
CA GLU A 139 13.53 18.86 -17.40
C GLU A 139 12.07 18.38 -17.27
N ALA A 140 11.65 17.39 -18.06
CA ALA A 140 10.32 16.80 -17.96
C ALA A 140 10.08 16.14 -16.61
N LEU A 141 11.06 15.39 -16.09
CA LEU A 141 11.01 14.78 -14.76
C LEU A 141 10.96 15.84 -13.65
N SER A 142 11.74 16.91 -13.77
CA SER A 142 11.70 18.00 -12.80
C SER A 142 10.34 18.69 -12.75
N ARG A 143 9.72 18.92 -13.89
CA ARG A 143 8.35 19.48 -13.97
C ARG A 143 7.32 18.53 -13.38
N LEU A 144 7.43 17.22 -13.66
CA LEU A 144 6.55 16.20 -13.12
C LEU A 144 6.67 16.11 -11.58
N ALA A 145 7.90 16.15 -11.06
CA ALA A 145 8.17 16.12 -9.63
C ALA A 145 7.64 17.38 -8.90
N ALA A 146 7.66 18.54 -9.56
CA ALA A 146 7.16 19.79 -9.01
C ALA A 146 5.62 19.94 -9.14
N HIS A 147 4.98 19.08 -9.92
CA HIS A 147 3.54 19.16 -10.13
C HIS A 147 2.78 18.77 -8.86
N LYS A 148 1.88 19.64 -8.45
CA LYS A 148 0.95 19.33 -7.33
C LYS A 148 -0.30 18.71 -7.91
N TRP A 149 -0.48 17.44 -7.64
CA TRP A 149 -1.70 16.72 -8.03
C TRP A 149 -2.88 17.18 -7.18
N PRO A 150 -4.08 17.30 -7.77
CA PRO A 150 -5.27 17.58 -6.98
C PRO A 150 -5.53 16.45 -5.99
N ARG A 151 -5.94 16.83 -4.78
CA ARG A 151 -6.40 15.86 -3.77
C ARG A 151 -7.80 15.40 -4.13
N GLU A 152 -8.07 14.12 -3.96
CA GLU A 152 -9.40 13.55 -4.20
C GLU A 152 -9.94 12.94 -2.90
N PHE A 153 -11.05 13.48 -2.43
CA PHE A 153 -11.69 13.06 -1.18
C PHE A 153 -12.82 12.09 -1.45
N ILE A 154 -12.48 10.84 -1.74
CA ILE A 154 -13.46 9.76 -1.84
C ILE A 154 -14.10 9.47 -0.47
N PRO A 155 -15.27 8.80 -0.40
CA PRO A 155 -15.95 8.54 0.88
C PRO A 155 -15.10 7.87 1.94
N SER A 156 -14.23 6.93 1.57
CA SER A 156 -13.32 6.26 2.51
C SER A 156 -12.32 7.23 3.14
N VAL A 157 -11.76 8.14 2.33
CA VAL A 157 -10.83 9.17 2.80
C VAL A 157 -11.53 10.15 3.72
N ARG A 158 -12.74 10.60 3.37
CA ARG A 158 -13.54 11.48 4.24
C ARG A 158 -13.82 10.81 5.58
N THR A 159 -14.26 9.56 5.58
CA THR A 159 -14.50 8.81 6.82
C THR A 159 -13.24 8.75 7.71
N LEU A 160 -12.06 8.53 7.11
CA LEU A 160 -10.79 8.54 7.84
C LEU A 160 -10.52 9.91 8.47
N LEU A 161 -10.61 10.98 7.67
CA LEU A 161 -10.34 12.35 8.14
C LEU A 161 -11.33 12.80 9.21
N ASP A 162 -12.62 12.49 9.06
CA ASP A 162 -13.64 12.79 10.06
C ASP A 162 -13.32 12.11 11.39
N ARG A 163 -12.94 10.83 11.37
CA ARG A 163 -12.55 10.11 12.59
C ARG A 163 -11.29 10.65 13.23
N LEU A 164 -10.31 11.03 12.44
CA LEU A 164 -9.09 11.66 12.94
C LEU A 164 -9.39 13.04 13.57
N SER A 165 -10.24 13.84 12.90
CA SER A 165 -10.70 15.13 13.42
C SER A 165 -11.47 14.97 14.74
N GLU A 166 -12.37 13.99 14.84
CA GLU A 166 -13.09 13.67 16.08
C GLU A 166 -12.13 13.31 17.24
N ILE A 167 -11.10 12.52 16.96
CA ILE A 167 -10.12 12.12 18.00
C ILE A 167 -9.25 13.30 18.43
N THR A 168 -8.65 14.00 17.47
CA THR A 168 -7.71 15.09 17.75
C THR A 168 -8.38 16.38 18.21
N GLY A 169 -9.66 16.58 17.87
CA GLY A 169 -10.35 17.85 18.05
C GLY A 169 -9.96 18.92 17.03
N VAL A 170 -9.16 18.57 16.00
CA VAL A 170 -8.71 19.49 14.95
C VAL A 170 -9.66 19.40 13.75
N ALA A 171 -10.28 20.52 13.40
CA ALA A 171 -11.12 20.60 12.21
C ALA A 171 -10.28 20.60 10.92
N TYR A 172 -10.88 20.19 9.81
CA TYR A 172 -10.27 20.25 8.48
C TYR A 172 -11.29 20.71 7.43
N SER A 173 -10.79 21.15 6.28
CA SER A 173 -11.59 21.39 5.07
C SER A 173 -10.88 20.78 3.86
N ASP A 174 -11.56 20.73 2.71
CA ASP A 174 -10.97 20.24 1.46
C ASP A 174 -9.78 21.12 1.00
N GLU A 175 -9.82 22.40 1.32
CA GLU A 175 -8.77 23.37 1.00
C GLU A 175 -7.61 23.31 2.00
N ASP A 176 -7.91 23.01 3.27
CA ASP A 176 -6.92 23.03 4.36
C ASP A 176 -7.09 21.83 5.29
N ILE A 177 -6.20 20.85 5.11
CA ILE A 177 -6.09 19.67 5.98
C ILE A 177 -4.73 19.62 6.68
N ASP A 178 -3.85 20.56 6.41
CA ASP A 178 -2.45 20.47 6.84
C ASP A 178 -2.35 20.55 8.36
N GLU A 179 -3.19 21.34 9.03
CA GLU A 179 -3.24 21.41 10.49
C GLU A 179 -3.61 20.04 11.11
N LEU A 180 -4.62 19.36 10.58
CA LEU A 180 -4.99 18.01 11.01
C LEU A 180 -3.84 17.04 10.79
N LEU A 181 -3.19 17.07 9.62
CA LEU A 181 -2.08 16.18 9.29
C LEU A 181 -0.89 16.40 10.22
N ASP A 182 -0.57 17.62 10.57
CA ASP A 182 0.55 17.96 11.45
C ASP A 182 0.34 17.43 12.88
N HIS A 183 -0.90 17.31 13.34
CA HIS A 183 -1.24 16.69 14.62
C HIS A 183 -1.05 15.16 14.64
N LEU A 184 -0.94 14.51 13.49
CA LEU A 184 -0.85 13.06 13.43
C LEU A 184 0.58 12.51 13.68
N GLY A 185 1.57 13.36 13.81
CA GLY A 185 2.95 12.97 14.11
C GLY A 185 3.46 11.89 13.14
N GLY A 186 3.85 10.74 13.67
CA GLY A 186 4.36 9.62 12.86
C GLY A 186 3.36 9.01 11.87
N ALA A 187 2.06 9.24 12.05
CA ALA A 187 1.01 8.75 11.15
C ALA A 187 0.78 9.68 9.93
N GLN A 188 1.32 10.90 9.95
CA GLN A 188 1.12 11.92 8.91
C GLN A 188 1.45 11.40 7.50
N GLY A 189 2.59 10.73 7.35
CA GLY A 189 3.03 10.22 6.04
C GLY A 189 2.07 9.19 5.45
N PHE A 190 1.52 8.33 6.29
CA PHE A 190 0.53 7.35 5.87
C PHE A 190 -0.76 8.04 5.37
N VAL A 191 -1.31 8.97 6.17
CA VAL A 191 -2.55 9.67 5.81
C VAL A 191 -2.35 10.53 4.55
N ARG A 192 -1.22 11.24 4.41
CA ARG A 192 -0.88 11.96 3.16
C ARG A 192 -0.85 11.04 1.94
N GLY A 193 -0.42 9.80 2.12
CA GLY A 193 -0.42 8.79 1.06
C GLY A 193 -1.82 8.39 0.56
N THR A 194 -2.87 8.62 1.35
CA THR A 194 -4.25 8.31 0.96
C THR A 194 -4.92 9.43 0.16
N LEU A 195 -4.36 10.62 0.16
CA LEU A 195 -4.84 11.82 -0.54
C LEU A 195 -4.25 11.90 -1.92
#